data_43f08bde8176c0c8dfcb732907d7d2f4
#
_entry.id   43f08bde8176c0c8dfcb732907d7d2f4
#
_cell.length_a   1.000
_cell.length_b   1.000
_cell.length_c   1.000
_cell.angle_alpha   90.00
_cell.angle_beta   90.00
_cell.angle_gamma   90.00
#
_symmetry.space_group_name_H-M   'P 1'
#
loop_
_entity.id
_entity.type
_entity.pdbx_description
1 polymer ?
#
loop_
_entity_poly.entity_id
_entity_poly.type
_entity_poly.pdbx_seq_one_letter_code
_entity_poly.pdbx_strand_id
1 'polypeptide(L)'
;MANEPAFNPNAGGRLRAAPHLSAAAQAGPGGVPERPDEFPRPGLPGRPGRPDGPSPAGPDPGPVPPTRVWLDPHAAWRDQLYERLLKQRIVLASGVLDDDAATRLSAQLLTLDAEGDAPIRLELQNLQAELPAALTLMGVLDVMRAEVRAFASGETGGAALGILASSPHRVAYPNATFTLSEPRMQFGGTVTAVTAREQQARRMVDSLFYRIAEATGRAADEVLQDARRGRTLTTAEAIGYGLIHERAAKRTP
;
A
#
# COMPACT_ATOMS: atom_id res chain seq x y z
N MET A 1 -48.82 38.51 -10.69
CA MET A 1 -48.97 38.26 -12.13
C MET A 1 -47.62 37.74 -12.57
N ALA A 2 -47.40 36.46 -12.52
CA ALA A 2 -47.65 35.38 -13.48
C ALA A 2 -46.64 35.42 -14.63
N ASN A 3 -45.72 34.50 -14.65
CA ASN A 3 -45.67 33.51 -15.72
C ASN A 3 -44.58 32.46 -15.43
N GLU A 4 -44.96 31.28 -15.00
CA GLU A 4 -44.19 30.04 -15.15
C GLU A 4 -44.34 29.52 -16.57
N PRO A 5 -43.30 28.99 -17.22
CA PRO A 5 -43.50 28.11 -18.38
C PRO A 5 -43.49 26.64 -17.95
N ALA A 6 -44.53 25.95 -18.35
CA ALA A 6 -44.85 24.56 -18.16
C ALA A 6 -43.80 23.62 -18.76
N PHE A 7 -43.46 22.58 -17.99
CA PHE A 7 -42.67 21.40 -18.40
C PHE A 7 -43.52 20.52 -19.36
N ASN A 8 -43.01 20.27 -20.57
CA ASN A 8 -43.62 19.39 -21.56
C ASN A 8 -42.89 18.04 -21.63
N PRO A 9 -43.47 16.91 -21.21
CA PRO A 9 -42.79 15.62 -21.19
C PRO A 9 -43.11 14.77 -22.45
N ASN A 10 -42.96 15.30 -23.68
CA ASN A 10 -43.19 14.47 -24.87
C ASN A 10 -42.41 14.97 -26.08
N ALA A 11 -41.09 14.68 -26.14
CA ALA A 11 -40.29 14.75 -27.35
C ALA A 11 -39.60 13.40 -27.56
N GLY A 12 -40.35 12.44 -28.10
CA GLY A 12 -39.86 11.15 -28.57
C GLY A 12 -38.98 11.32 -29.81
N GLY A 13 -37.66 11.25 -29.65
CA GLY A 13 -36.71 11.11 -30.74
C GLY A 13 -36.47 9.63 -31.06
N ARG A 14 -36.95 9.19 -32.22
CA ARG A 14 -36.77 7.85 -32.78
C ARG A 14 -35.28 7.64 -33.11
N LEU A 15 -34.64 6.71 -32.44
CA LEU A 15 -33.34 6.14 -32.84
C LEU A 15 -33.57 5.15 -33.99
N ARG A 16 -32.99 5.46 -35.15
CA ARG A 16 -32.92 4.60 -36.31
C ARG A 16 -32.10 3.35 -35.98
N ALA A 17 -32.71 2.18 -36.22
CA ALA A 17 -32.04 0.87 -36.21
C ALA A 17 -31.11 0.77 -37.43
N ALA A 18 -29.88 0.31 -37.20
CA ALA A 18 -28.97 -0.13 -38.24
C ALA A 18 -29.16 -1.64 -38.53
N PRO A 19 -28.95 -2.09 -39.78
CA PRO A 19 -29.43 -3.39 -40.24
C PRO A 19 -28.53 -4.56 -39.79
N HIS A 20 -29.23 -5.67 -39.54
CA HIS A 20 -28.69 -7.00 -39.29
C HIS A 20 -27.79 -7.50 -40.43
N LEU A 21 -26.62 -8.00 -40.09
CA LEU A 21 -25.91 -9.00 -40.89
C LEU A 21 -26.06 -10.35 -40.18
N SER A 22 -27.03 -11.10 -40.67
CA SER A 22 -27.18 -12.53 -40.42
C SER A 22 -26.23 -13.29 -41.36
N ALA A 23 -25.33 -14.05 -40.82
CA ALA A 23 -24.66 -15.15 -41.52
C ALA A 23 -24.64 -16.37 -40.62
N ALA A 24 -25.66 -17.18 -40.80
CA ALA A 24 -25.66 -18.53 -40.29
C ALA A 24 -24.60 -19.36 -41.06
N ALA A 25 -23.65 -19.93 -40.37
CA ALA A 25 -22.86 -21.04 -40.86
C ALA A 25 -23.02 -22.21 -39.89
N GLN A 26 -23.79 -23.20 -40.35
CA GLN A 26 -23.86 -24.53 -39.79
C GLN A 26 -22.50 -25.21 -40.00
N ALA A 27 -21.91 -25.71 -38.93
CA ALA A 27 -20.83 -26.70 -39.01
C ALA A 27 -21.21 -27.86 -38.09
N GLY A 28 -21.36 -29.04 -38.73
CA GLY A 28 -21.67 -30.31 -38.08
C GLY A 28 -20.44 -30.88 -37.31
N PRO A 29 -20.67 -31.97 -36.58
CA PRO A 29 -19.66 -32.55 -35.69
C PRO A 29 -18.70 -33.43 -36.54
N GLY A 30 -17.43 -33.16 -36.48
CA GLY A 30 -16.49 -34.04 -37.16
C GLY A 30 -15.04 -33.60 -37.06
N GLY A 31 -14.24 -34.43 -36.42
CA GLY A 31 -12.84 -34.56 -36.74
C GLY A 31 -11.87 -33.80 -35.84
N VAL A 32 -11.33 -34.52 -34.87
CA VAL A 32 -10.04 -34.23 -34.26
C VAL A 32 -8.99 -34.28 -35.37
N PRO A 33 -8.14 -33.29 -35.60
CA PRO A 33 -7.06 -33.41 -36.57
C PRO A 33 -6.04 -34.45 -36.10
N GLU A 34 -5.86 -35.50 -36.91
CA GLU A 34 -4.77 -36.45 -36.77
C GLU A 34 -3.42 -35.73 -36.79
N ARG A 35 -2.56 -36.13 -35.89
CA ARG A 35 -1.16 -35.68 -35.85
C ARG A 35 -0.45 -36.21 -37.11
N PRO A 36 0.39 -35.41 -37.77
CA PRO A 36 1.24 -35.90 -38.86
C PRO A 36 2.23 -36.95 -38.35
N ASP A 37 2.43 -37.95 -39.18
CA ASP A 37 3.23 -39.13 -38.99
C ASP A 37 4.58 -38.92 -38.33
N GLU A 38 4.86 -39.82 -37.37
CA GLU A 38 6.17 -40.00 -36.75
C GLU A 38 7.26 -40.22 -37.82
N PHE A 39 8.25 -39.34 -37.83
CA PHE A 39 9.51 -39.60 -38.52
C PHE A 39 10.18 -40.85 -37.91
N PRO A 40 10.63 -41.84 -38.72
CA PRO A 40 11.36 -42.99 -38.21
C PRO A 40 12.68 -42.51 -37.58
N ARG A 41 12.84 -42.77 -36.29
CA ARG A 41 14.08 -42.52 -35.57
C ARG A 41 15.16 -43.50 -36.07
N PRO A 42 16.38 -43.05 -36.44
CA PRO A 42 17.48 -43.94 -36.71
C PRO A 42 17.79 -44.79 -35.48
N GLY A 43 17.87 -46.11 -35.66
CA GLY A 43 18.22 -47.03 -34.58
C GLY A 43 19.57 -46.68 -33.96
N LEU A 44 19.55 -46.36 -32.68
CA LEU A 44 20.78 -46.22 -31.89
C LEU A 44 21.43 -47.61 -31.74
N PRO A 45 22.74 -47.76 -31.96
CA PRO A 45 23.44 -49.02 -31.73
C PRO A 45 23.32 -49.44 -30.27
N GLY A 46 23.05 -50.73 -30.04
CA GLY A 46 22.84 -51.31 -28.73
C GLY A 46 23.97 -50.97 -27.75
N ARG A 47 23.59 -50.44 -26.61
CA ARG A 47 24.50 -50.21 -25.49
C ARG A 47 25.05 -51.56 -25.04
N PRO A 48 26.39 -51.73 -24.90
CA PRO A 48 26.95 -52.94 -24.27
C PRO A 48 26.42 -53.09 -22.85
N GLY A 49 26.02 -54.30 -22.48
CA GLY A 49 25.50 -54.63 -21.15
C GLY A 49 26.46 -54.14 -20.06
N ARG A 50 25.91 -53.41 -19.12
CA ARG A 50 26.61 -52.96 -17.91
C ARG A 50 26.82 -54.20 -17.02
N PRO A 51 28.04 -54.52 -16.56
CA PRO A 51 28.21 -55.60 -15.61
C PRO A 51 27.53 -55.21 -14.29
N ASP A 52 26.74 -56.14 -13.74
CA ASP A 52 26.09 -56.07 -12.45
C ASP A 52 27.15 -56.16 -11.32
N GLY A 53 27.85 -55.05 -11.05
CA GLY A 53 28.74 -54.91 -9.91
C GLY A 53 28.22 -53.75 -9.05
N PRO A 54 28.36 -53.80 -7.72
CA PRO A 54 28.01 -52.69 -6.86
C PRO A 54 28.76 -51.43 -7.30
N SER A 55 28.05 -50.35 -7.59
CA SER A 55 28.66 -49.05 -7.90
C SER A 55 29.62 -48.69 -6.78
N PRO A 56 30.87 -48.31 -7.11
CA PRO A 56 31.75 -47.76 -6.08
C PRO A 56 31.07 -46.57 -5.44
N ALA A 57 31.00 -46.56 -4.09
CA ALA A 57 30.53 -45.42 -3.33
C ALA A 57 31.32 -44.20 -3.81
N GLY A 58 30.61 -43.17 -4.29
CA GLY A 58 31.24 -41.90 -4.62
C GLY A 58 32.02 -41.38 -3.41
N PRO A 59 33.08 -40.58 -3.64
CA PRO A 59 33.82 -40.00 -2.52
C PRO A 59 32.85 -39.30 -1.59
N ASP A 60 32.95 -39.59 -0.30
CA ASP A 60 32.17 -38.95 0.76
C ASP A 60 32.19 -37.44 0.53
N PRO A 61 31.04 -36.76 0.48
CA PRO A 61 31.03 -35.30 0.41
C PRO A 61 31.77 -34.83 1.70
N GLY A 62 33.00 -34.35 1.52
CA GLY A 62 33.76 -33.83 2.62
C GLY A 62 32.96 -32.83 3.46
N PRO A 63 33.37 -32.53 4.68
CA PRO A 63 32.63 -31.69 5.58
C PRO A 63 32.25 -30.38 4.87
N VAL A 64 30.93 -30.14 4.75
CA VAL A 64 30.38 -28.90 4.16
C VAL A 64 31.00 -27.75 4.95
N PRO A 65 31.79 -26.86 4.34
CA PRO A 65 32.35 -25.73 5.09
C PRO A 65 31.17 -24.95 5.72
N PRO A 66 31.32 -24.52 6.97
CA PRO A 66 30.27 -23.78 7.63
C PRO A 66 29.90 -22.59 6.74
N THR A 67 28.61 -22.50 6.39
CA THR A 67 28.07 -21.35 5.66
C THR A 67 28.41 -20.12 6.48
N ARG A 68 29.39 -19.34 6.05
CA ARG A 68 29.68 -18.05 6.66
C ARG A 68 28.48 -17.17 6.40
N VAL A 69 27.58 -17.11 7.38
CA VAL A 69 26.57 -16.06 7.43
C VAL A 69 27.35 -14.76 7.62
N TRP A 70 27.46 -14.00 6.55
CA TRP A 70 27.95 -12.63 6.63
C TRP A 70 26.89 -11.84 7.37
N LEU A 71 27.02 -11.77 8.71
CA LEU A 71 26.25 -10.81 9.49
C LEU A 71 26.74 -9.43 9.06
N ASP A 72 25.87 -8.68 8.38
CA ASP A 72 26.12 -7.27 8.10
C ASP A 72 26.26 -6.54 9.45
N PRO A 73 27.45 -6.03 9.81
CA PRO A 73 27.63 -5.33 11.09
C PRO A 73 26.71 -4.11 11.21
N HIS A 74 26.27 -3.55 10.07
CA HIS A 74 25.34 -2.43 10.01
C HIS A 74 23.90 -2.86 10.28
N ALA A 75 23.52 -4.10 9.97
CA ALA A 75 22.20 -4.64 10.33
C ALA A 75 22.07 -4.79 11.85
N ALA A 76 23.05 -5.39 12.50
CA ALA A 76 23.08 -5.54 13.96
C ALA A 76 23.05 -4.18 14.69
N TRP A 77 23.76 -3.18 14.18
CA TRP A 77 23.72 -1.82 14.73
C TRP A 77 22.33 -1.16 14.61
N ARG A 78 21.68 -1.30 13.45
CA ARG A 78 20.33 -0.78 13.25
C ARG A 78 19.34 -1.41 14.20
N ASP A 79 19.37 -2.73 14.34
CA ASP A 79 18.46 -3.45 15.23
C ASP A 79 18.63 -3.00 16.68
N GLN A 80 19.87 -2.82 17.16
CA GLN A 80 20.14 -2.28 18.48
C GLN A 80 19.61 -0.85 18.69
N LEU A 81 19.68 -0.01 17.67
CA LEU A 81 19.11 1.34 17.73
C LEU A 81 17.58 1.29 17.83
N TYR A 82 16.92 0.48 16.99
CA TYR A 82 15.47 0.31 17.05
C TYR A 82 15.03 -0.25 18.42
N GLU A 83 15.72 -1.23 18.98
CA GLU A 83 15.43 -1.73 20.33
C GLU A 83 15.54 -0.63 21.40
N ARG A 84 16.57 0.22 21.31
CA ARG A 84 16.72 1.35 22.24
C ARG A 84 15.62 2.37 22.12
N LEU A 85 15.17 2.66 20.90
CA LEU A 85 14.04 3.55 20.67
C LEU A 85 12.73 2.96 21.23
N LEU A 86 12.47 1.68 20.98
CA LEU A 86 11.30 0.99 21.51
C LEU A 86 11.28 1.00 23.06
N LYS A 87 12.41 0.77 23.72
CA LYS A 87 12.52 0.90 25.19
C LYS A 87 12.18 2.30 25.69
N GLN A 88 12.33 3.32 24.85
CA GLN A 88 11.93 4.70 25.14
C GLN A 88 10.53 5.03 24.62
N ARG A 89 9.76 4.02 24.18
CA ARG A 89 8.43 4.15 23.58
C ARG A 89 8.44 5.06 22.34
N ILE A 90 9.52 4.99 21.57
CA ILE A 90 9.67 5.71 20.30
C ILE A 90 9.59 4.69 19.16
N VAL A 91 8.62 4.87 18.27
CA VAL A 91 8.44 4.08 17.05
C VAL A 91 8.81 4.96 15.86
N LEU A 92 9.64 4.43 14.96
CA LEU A 92 10.12 5.16 13.78
C LEU A 92 9.52 4.58 12.51
N ALA A 93 8.80 5.40 11.76
CA ALA A 93 8.30 5.13 10.42
C ALA A 93 9.06 6.00 9.41
N SER A 94 9.72 5.39 8.43
CA SER A 94 10.51 6.13 7.44
C SER A 94 10.48 5.48 6.06
N GLY A 95 10.59 6.30 5.01
CA GLY A 95 10.63 5.83 3.63
C GLY A 95 9.26 5.46 3.09
N VAL A 96 9.13 4.31 2.44
CA VAL A 96 7.87 3.81 1.89
C VAL A 96 7.25 2.78 2.84
N LEU A 97 6.04 3.05 3.28
CA LEU A 97 5.24 2.15 4.11
C LEU A 97 4.42 1.24 3.19
N ASP A 98 4.87 0.01 3.04
CA ASP A 98 4.17 -1.11 2.43
C ASP A 98 3.46 -1.98 3.48
N ASP A 99 2.78 -3.06 3.07
CA ASP A 99 2.06 -3.96 3.97
C ASP A 99 2.96 -4.62 5.01
N ASP A 100 4.20 -4.99 4.65
CA ASP A 100 5.16 -5.59 5.57
C ASP A 100 5.64 -4.58 6.63
N ALA A 101 5.93 -3.36 6.22
CA ALA A 101 6.32 -2.29 7.13
C ALA A 101 5.15 -1.90 8.05
N ALA A 102 3.92 -1.82 7.52
CA ALA A 102 2.73 -1.56 8.32
C ALA A 102 2.49 -2.66 9.36
N THR A 103 2.69 -3.93 8.99
CA THR A 103 2.57 -5.05 9.93
C THR A 103 3.58 -4.95 11.06
N ARG A 104 4.86 -4.66 10.75
CA ARG A 104 5.91 -4.48 11.77
C ARG A 104 5.63 -3.31 12.69
N LEU A 105 5.25 -2.15 12.16
CA LEU A 105 4.91 -0.97 12.97
C LEU A 105 3.68 -1.21 13.84
N SER A 106 2.66 -1.89 13.31
CA SER A 106 1.47 -2.28 14.07
C SER A 106 1.82 -3.18 15.25
N ALA A 107 2.69 -4.19 15.03
CA ALA A 107 3.15 -5.07 16.11
C ALA A 107 3.93 -4.31 17.19
N GLN A 108 4.79 -3.35 16.82
CA GLN A 108 5.52 -2.51 17.76
C GLN A 108 4.57 -1.63 18.59
N LEU A 109 3.62 -0.96 17.94
CA LEU A 109 2.63 -0.10 18.60
C LEU A 109 1.76 -0.89 19.58
N LEU A 110 1.20 -2.03 19.14
CA LEU A 110 0.37 -2.89 19.98
C LEU A 110 1.15 -3.51 21.15
N THR A 111 2.43 -3.85 20.96
CA THR A 111 3.29 -4.33 22.04
C THR A 111 3.47 -3.24 23.10
N LEU A 112 3.79 -2.02 22.67
CA LEU A 112 3.94 -0.89 23.59
C LEU A 112 2.62 -0.53 24.30
N ASP A 113 1.47 -0.63 23.60
CA ASP A 113 0.16 -0.42 24.19
C ASP A 113 -0.16 -1.46 25.28
N ALA A 114 0.24 -2.73 25.05
CA ALA A 114 0.08 -3.80 26.04
C ALA A 114 0.99 -3.66 27.25
N GLU A 115 2.16 -3.01 27.12
CA GLU A 115 3.10 -2.76 28.21
C GLU A 115 2.64 -1.64 29.18
N GLY A 116 1.73 -0.73 28.75
CA GLY A 116 1.20 0.32 29.59
C GLY A 116 0.70 1.54 28.83
N ASP A 117 0.05 2.45 29.58
CA ASP A 117 -0.68 3.59 29.02
C ASP A 117 0.20 4.86 28.84
N ALA A 118 1.51 4.77 29.09
CA ALA A 118 2.41 5.91 28.87
C ALA A 118 2.40 6.32 27.39
N PRO A 119 2.48 7.62 27.06
CA PRO A 119 2.44 8.07 25.67
C PRO A 119 3.51 7.45 24.80
N ILE A 120 3.14 7.11 23.56
CA ILE A 120 4.03 6.58 22.55
C ILE A 120 4.37 7.70 21.57
N ARG A 121 5.64 7.86 21.26
CA ARG A 121 6.14 8.79 20.27
C ARG A 121 6.30 8.11 18.92
N LEU A 122 5.51 8.52 17.93
CA LEU A 122 5.59 8.04 16.56
C LEU A 122 6.33 9.07 15.70
N GLU A 123 7.54 8.72 15.25
CA GLU A 123 8.36 9.54 14.37
C GLU A 123 8.09 9.18 12.91
N LEU A 124 7.63 10.15 12.13
CA LEU A 124 7.37 10.04 10.69
C LEU A 124 8.49 10.79 9.95
N GLN A 125 9.38 10.06 9.26
CA GLN A 125 10.54 10.66 8.59
C GLN A 125 10.52 10.39 7.09
N ASN A 126 10.33 11.42 6.27
CA ASN A 126 10.24 11.28 4.81
C ASN A 126 9.29 10.14 4.42
N LEU A 127 8.08 10.14 4.99
CA LEU A 127 7.15 9.02 4.91
C LEU A 127 6.21 9.17 3.72
N GLN A 128 6.22 8.16 2.88
CA GLN A 128 5.20 7.87 1.87
C GLN A 128 4.52 6.56 2.25
N ALA A 129 3.25 6.39 1.96
CA ALA A 129 2.55 5.15 2.32
C ALA A 129 1.66 4.66 1.17
N GLU A 130 1.62 3.34 0.99
CA GLU A 130 0.58 2.70 0.22
C GLU A 130 -0.76 2.83 0.96
N LEU A 131 -1.84 3.01 0.21
CA LEU A 131 -3.16 3.28 0.83
C LEU A 131 -3.63 2.14 1.75
N PRO A 132 -3.52 0.84 1.39
CA PRO A 132 -3.90 -0.25 2.29
C PRO A 132 -3.07 -0.26 3.58
N ALA A 133 -1.75 -0.08 3.46
CA ALA A 133 -0.82 -0.03 4.59
C ALA A 133 -1.13 1.14 5.54
N ALA A 134 -1.42 2.32 4.98
CA ALA A 134 -1.81 3.48 5.77
C ALA A 134 -3.10 3.24 6.55
N LEU A 135 -4.14 2.67 5.90
CA LEU A 135 -5.42 2.38 6.55
C LEU A 135 -5.28 1.31 7.64
N THR A 136 -4.42 0.32 7.45
CA THR A 136 -4.10 -0.67 8.48
C THR A 136 -3.54 0.01 9.72
N LEU A 137 -2.56 0.89 9.55
CA LEU A 137 -1.94 1.59 10.67
C LEU A 137 -2.89 2.61 11.33
N MET A 138 -3.72 3.30 10.54
CA MET A 138 -4.79 4.16 11.06
C MET A 138 -5.74 3.38 11.96
N GLY A 139 -6.19 2.18 11.52
CA GLY A 139 -7.05 1.32 12.32
C GLY A 139 -6.39 0.84 13.62
N VAL A 140 -5.09 0.60 13.63
CA VAL A 140 -4.35 0.28 14.87
C VAL A 140 -4.33 1.48 15.81
N LEU A 141 -4.02 2.68 15.30
CA LEU A 141 -4.02 3.91 16.09
C LEU A 141 -5.38 4.22 16.72
N ASP A 142 -6.48 3.88 16.04
CA ASP A 142 -7.85 4.11 16.51
C ASP A 142 -8.25 3.23 17.72
N VAL A 143 -7.63 2.05 17.88
CA VAL A 143 -7.98 1.10 18.96
C VAL A 143 -7.00 1.12 20.13
N MET A 144 -5.91 1.87 20.03
CA MET A 144 -4.91 1.96 21.09
C MET A 144 -5.43 2.77 22.29
N ARG A 145 -5.03 2.33 23.49
CA ARG A 145 -5.32 3.03 24.75
C ARG A 145 -4.26 4.08 25.06
N ALA A 146 -3.00 3.75 24.78
CA ALA A 146 -1.88 4.66 24.93
C ALA A 146 -1.99 5.84 23.95
N GLU A 147 -1.83 7.07 24.42
CA GLU A 147 -1.82 8.26 23.58
C GLU A 147 -0.63 8.21 22.59
N VAL A 148 -0.91 8.27 21.29
CA VAL A 148 0.14 8.34 20.27
C VAL A 148 0.37 9.77 19.85
N ARG A 149 1.60 10.26 20.02
CA ARG A 149 2.05 11.60 19.61
C ARG A 149 2.89 11.49 18.35
N ALA A 150 2.40 12.01 17.24
CA ALA A 150 3.10 11.96 15.96
C ALA A 150 4.02 13.18 15.78
N PHE A 151 5.24 12.90 15.34
CA PHE A 151 6.27 13.90 15.02
C PHE A 151 6.68 13.72 13.57
N ALA A 152 6.44 14.72 12.73
CA ALA A 152 6.75 14.65 11.31
C ALA A 152 8.01 15.44 10.97
N SER A 153 8.94 14.82 10.25
CA SER A 153 10.19 15.43 9.75
C SER A 153 10.43 15.11 8.28
N GLY A 154 11.01 16.06 7.56
CA GLY A 154 11.19 15.95 6.12
C GLY A 154 9.85 15.99 5.39
N GLU A 155 9.67 15.21 4.33
CA GLU A 155 8.43 15.17 3.56
C GLU A 155 7.50 14.05 4.05
N THR A 156 6.23 14.40 4.31
CA THR A 156 5.16 13.43 4.57
C THR A 156 4.04 13.67 3.55
N GLY A 157 3.66 12.65 2.79
CA GLY A 157 2.72 12.85 1.69
C GLY A 157 1.76 11.71 1.44
N GLY A 158 0.73 12.00 0.63
CA GLY A 158 -0.25 11.02 0.19
C GLY A 158 -0.99 10.35 1.35
N ALA A 159 -1.07 9.02 1.32
CA ALA A 159 -1.77 8.25 2.34
C ALA A 159 -1.13 8.33 3.74
N ALA A 160 0.18 8.66 3.85
CA ALA A 160 0.85 8.84 5.13
C ALA A 160 0.27 10.00 5.96
N LEU A 161 -0.39 10.98 5.32
CA LEU A 161 -1.10 12.04 6.02
C LEU A 161 -2.29 11.52 6.85
N GLY A 162 -2.89 10.39 6.45
CA GLY A 162 -3.93 9.74 7.24
C GLY A 162 -3.40 9.19 8.56
N ILE A 163 -2.19 8.62 8.56
CA ILE A 163 -1.52 8.15 9.78
C ILE A 163 -1.25 9.33 10.73
N LEU A 164 -0.73 10.42 10.19
CA LEU A 164 -0.52 11.65 10.94
C LEU A 164 -1.83 12.18 11.51
N ALA A 165 -2.90 12.22 10.70
CA ALA A 165 -4.22 12.69 11.08
C ALA A 165 -4.91 11.82 12.14
N SER A 166 -4.56 10.52 12.23
CA SER A 166 -5.08 9.61 13.25
C SER A 166 -4.44 9.79 14.62
N SER A 167 -3.37 10.60 14.72
CA SER A 167 -2.74 10.89 15.99
C SER A 167 -3.37 12.12 16.65
N PRO A 168 -3.78 12.03 17.94
CA PRO A 168 -4.43 13.13 18.65
C PRO A 168 -3.50 14.33 18.87
N HIS A 169 -2.19 14.11 18.93
CA HIS A 169 -1.20 15.17 19.07
C HIS A 169 -0.18 15.11 17.93
N ARG A 170 -0.12 16.18 17.13
CA ARG A 170 0.65 16.24 15.88
C ARG A 170 1.64 17.39 15.91
N VAL A 171 2.92 17.06 15.82
CA VAL A 171 4.04 18.01 15.91
C VAL A 171 4.86 17.94 14.61
N ALA A 172 5.27 19.07 14.08
CA ALA A 172 6.17 19.11 12.93
C ALA A 172 7.54 19.64 13.30
N TYR A 173 8.59 19.01 12.81
CA TYR A 173 9.93 19.59 12.87
C TYR A 173 10.04 20.84 11.97
N PRO A 174 10.97 21.75 12.26
CA PRO A 174 11.30 22.82 11.35
C PRO A 174 11.66 22.28 9.96
N ASN A 175 11.15 22.92 8.90
CA ASN A 175 11.34 22.52 7.49
C ASN A 175 10.66 21.20 7.08
N ALA A 176 9.76 20.66 7.88
CA ALA A 176 8.89 19.58 7.42
C ALA A 176 7.91 20.12 6.36
N THR A 177 7.60 19.27 5.38
CA THR A 177 6.65 19.56 4.31
C THR A 177 5.59 18.48 4.22
N PHE A 178 4.38 18.87 3.84
CA PHE A 178 3.21 17.98 3.80
C PHE A 178 2.56 18.08 2.43
N THR A 179 2.57 16.97 1.68
CA THR A 179 2.03 16.95 0.33
C THR A 179 0.70 16.21 0.29
N LEU A 180 -0.39 16.98 0.15
CA LEU A 180 -1.71 16.40 -0.13
C LEU A 180 -1.71 15.90 -1.58
N SER A 181 -1.89 14.61 -1.77
CA SER A 181 -2.00 14.00 -3.10
C SER A 181 -2.91 12.78 -3.08
N GLU A 182 -3.60 12.53 -4.19
CA GLU A 182 -4.42 11.32 -4.32
C GLU A 182 -3.50 10.08 -4.37
N PRO A 183 -3.84 9.00 -3.64
CA PRO A 183 -3.10 7.75 -3.72
C PRO A 183 -3.18 7.14 -5.12
N ARG A 184 -2.05 6.69 -5.64
CA ARG A 184 -1.98 5.98 -6.92
C ARG A 184 -2.20 4.50 -6.69
N MET A 185 -3.12 3.91 -7.47
CA MET A 185 -3.39 2.48 -7.42
C MET A 185 -3.40 1.90 -8.83
N GLN A 186 -2.92 0.67 -8.98
CA GLN A 186 -2.94 -0.06 -10.24
C GLN A 186 -3.79 -1.32 -10.07
N PHE A 187 -4.69 -1.56 -11.00
CA PHE A 187 -5.56 -2.72 -10.99
C PHE A 187 -5.31 -3.58 -12.24
N GLY A 188 -5.23 -4.90 -12.04
CA GLY A 188 -5.12 -5.87 -13.11
C GLY A 188 -6.11 -7.03 -12.89
N GLY A 189 -6.47 -7.74 -13.98
CA GLY A 189 -7.35 -8.88 -13.92
C GLY A 189 -8.54 -8.79 -14.88
N THR A 190 -9.59 -9.56 -14.63
CA THR A 190 -10.84 -9.53 -15.42
C THR A 190 -11.61 -8.23 -15.18
N VAL A 191 -12.46 -7.82 -16.12
CA VAL A 191 -13.28 -6.59 -16.02
C VAL A 191 -14.06 -6.56 -14.70
N THR A 192 -14.72 -7.67 -14.34
CA THR A 192 -15.47 -7.76 -13.08
C THR A 192 -14.59 -7.56 -11.85
N ALA A 193 -13.38 -8.17 -11.84
CA ALA A 193 -12.43 -8.01 -10.74
C ALA A 193 -11.90 -6.58 -10.63
N VAL A 194 -11.63 -5.92 -11.76
CA VAL A 194 -11.18 -4.53 -11.80
C VAL A 194 -12.26 -3.60 -11.26
N THR A 195 -13.53 -3.76 -11.70
CA THR A 195 -14.66 -2.93 -11.21
C THR A 195 -14.86 -3.08 -9.70
N ALA A 196 -14.80 -4.31 -9.17
CA ALA A 196 -14.94 -4.56 -7.73
C ALA A 196 -13.79 -3.90 -6.93
N ARG A 197 -12.55 -4.02 -7.42
CA ARG A 197 -11.37 -3.40 -6.81
C ARG A 197 -11.42 -1.87 -6.87
N GLU A 198 -11.90 -1.31 -7.97
CA GLU A 198 -12.09 0.14 -8.09
C GLU A 198 -13.09 0.67 -7.06
N GLN A 199 -14.22 -0.01 -6.86
CA GLN A 199 -15.20 0.37 -5.85
C GLN A 199 -14.64 0.28 -4.43
N GLN A 200 -13.85 -0.75 -4.14
CA GLN A 200 -13.15 -0.89 -2.86
C GLN A 200 -12.15 0.25 -2.67
N ALA A 201 -11.34 0.52 -3.68
CA ALA A 201 -10.35 1.57 -3.68
C ALA A 201 -10.96 2.96 -3.41
N ARG A 202 -12.10 3.28 -4.04
CA ARG A 202 -12.83 4.53 -3.78
C ARG A 202 -13.21 4.66 -2.30
N ARG A 203 -13.77 3.60 -1.70
CA ARG A 203 -14.09 3.61 -0.26
C ARG A 203 -12.87 3.83 0.63
N MET A 204 -11.73 3.24 0.27
CA MET A 204 -10.47 3.43 0.99
C MET A 204 -9.96 4.88 0.88
N VAL A 205 -10.05 5.47 -0.30
CA VAL A 205 -9.72 6.88 -0.55
C VAL A 205 -10.65 7.81 0.24
N ASP A 206 -11.95 7.53 0.23
CA ASP A 206 -12.94 8.30 1.00
C ASP A 206 -12.64 8.25 2.50
N SER A 207 -12.29 7.06 3.03
CA SER A 207 -11.91 6.89 4.44
C SER A 207 -10.66 7.71 4.80
N LEU A 208 -9.66 7.73 3.91
CA LEU A 208 -8.45 8.53 4.11
C LEU A 208 -8.76 10.02 4.19
N PHE A 209 -9.49 10.55 3.19
CA PHE A 209 -9.78 11.99 3.14
C PHE A 209 -10.77 12.42 4.20
N TYR A 210 -11.71 11.56 4.60
CA TYR A 210 -12.57 11.80 5.75
C TYR A 210 -11.76 11.97 7.05
N ARG A 211 -10.77 11.10 7.29
CA ARG A 211 -9.89 11.21 8.45
C ARG A 211 -9.08 12.52 8.45
N ILE A 212 -8.53 12.90 7.30
CA ILE A 212 -7.78 14.17 7.20
C ILE A 212 -8.72 15.37 7.40
N ALA A 213 -9.93 15.32 6.86
CA ALA A 213 -10.96 16.34 7.04
C ALA A 213 -11.35 16.50 8.51
N GLU A 214 -11.63 15.39 9.20
CA GLU A 214 -11.93 15.37 10.64
C GLU A 214 -10.79 15.98 11.45
N ALA A 215 -9.55 15.57 11.20
CA ALA A 215 -8.38 16.06 11.94
C ALA A 215 -8.09 17.54 11.70
N THR A 216 -8.44 18.07 10.52
CA THR A 216 -8.17 19.47 10.14
C THR A 216 -9.37 20.39 10.38
N GLY A 217 -10.55 19.84 10.64
CA GLY A 217 -11.81 20.60 10.75
C GLY A 217 -12.30 21.18 9.41
N ARG A 218 -11.81 20.64 8.26
CA ARG A 218 -12.18 21.09 6.91
C ARG A 218 -13.22 20.17 6.29
N ALA A 219 -13.91 20.67 5.26
CA ALA A 219 -14.80 19.82 4.48
C ALA A 219 -13.97 18.77 3.67
N ALA A 220 -14.47 17.53 3.62
CA ALA A 220 -13.78 16.45 2.90
C ALA A 220 -13.56 16.76 1.41
N ASP A 221 -14.52 17.43 0.78
CA ASP A 221 -14.40 17.87 -0.63
C ASP A 221 -13.27 18.89 -0.83
N GLU A 222 -13.06 19.81 0.13
CA GLU A 222 -11.97 20.77 0.08
C GLU A 222 -10.61 20.07 0.16
N VAL A 223 -10.46 19.14 1.10
CA VAL A 223 -9.23 18.33 1.27
C VAL A 223 -8.97 17.51 0.01
N LEU A 224 -10.00 16.90 -0.57
CA LEU A 224 -9.88 16.14 -1.81
C LEU A 224 -9.47 17.02 -3.01
N GLN A 225 -10.02 18.23 -3.12
CA GLN A 225 -9.62 19.18 -4.16
C GLN A 225 -8.16 19.60 -4.01
N ASP A 226 -7.70 19.87 -2.79
CA ASP A 226 -6.30 20.19 -2.51
C ASP A 226 -5.37 19.01 -2.87
N ALA A 227 -5.80 17.77 -2.57
CA ALA A 227 -5.07 16.56 -2.95
C ALA A 227 -4.99 16.35 -4.47
N ARG A 228 -6.06 16.64 -5.21
CA ARG A 228 -6.06 16.59 -6.68
C ARG A 228 -5.12 17.60 -7.31
N ARG A 229 -4.93 18.74 -6.67
CA ARG A 229 -3.99 19.78 -7.10
C ARG A 229 -2.54 19.47 -6.70
N GLY A 230 -2.30 18.45 -5.87
CA GLY A 230 -0.98 18.14 -5.34
C GLY A 230 -0.45 19.24 -4.41
N ARG A 231 -1.30 19.77 -3.53
CA ARG A 231 -0.93 20.88 -2.66
C ARG A 231 0.13 20.49 -1.65
N THR A 232 1.24 21.21 -1.65
CA THR A 232 2.30 21.05 -0.64
C THR A 232 2.22 22.20 0.37
N LEU A 233 2.29 21.85 1.65
CA LEU A 233 2.25 22.77 2.77
C LEU A 233 3.59 22.77 3.50
N THR A 234 4.09 23.93 3.83
CA THR A 234 5.17 24.13 4.81
C THR A 234 4.64 23.85 6.22
N THR A 235 5.53 23.73 7.20
CA THR A 235 5.13 23.56 8.61
C THR A 235 4.17 24.67 9.07
N ALA A 236 4.40 25.93 8.69
CA ALA A 236 3.54 27.04 9.09
C ALA A 236 2.14 26.97 8.43
N GLU A 237 2.11 26.63 7.13
CA GLU A 237 0.84 26.42 6.42
C GLU A 237 0.07 25.21 6.93
N ALA A 238 0.77 24.12 7.31
CA ALA A 238 0.16 22.92 7.88
C ALA A 238 -0.49 23.19 9.25
N ILE A 239 0.09 24.08 10.05
CA ILE A 239 -0.55 24.56 11.30
C ILE A 239 -1.81 25.36 10.95
N GLY A 240 -1.73 26.30 10.02
CA GLY A 240 -2.89 27.08 9.57
C GLY A 240 -3.97 26.23 8.89
N TYR A 241 -3.58 25.13 8.29
CA TYR A 241 -4.47 24.13 7.68
C TYR A 241 -5.20 23.27 8.73
N GLY A 242 -4.67 23.18 9.95
CA GLY A 242 -5.16 22.31 11.02
C GLY A 242 -4.57 20.89 11.00
N LEU A 243 -3.65 20.61 10.09
CA LEU A 243 -3.01 19.29 9.98
C LEU A 243 -2.00 19.06 11.11
N ILE A 244 -1.33 20.11 11.56
CA ILE A 244 -0.33 20.09 12.62
C ILE A 244 -0.80 21.02 13.74
N HIS A 245 -0.57 20.64 14.99
CA HIS A 245 -0.91 21.46 16.15
C HIS A 245 0.20 22.46 16.49
N GLU A 246 1.45 21.99 16.46
CA GLU A 246 2.58 22.82 16.86
C GLU A 246 3.87 22.45 16.12
N ARG A 247 4.81 23.39 16.12
CA ARG A 247 6.16 23.18 15.65
C ARG A 247 7.04 22.71 16.81
N ALA A 248 7.87 21.67 16.58
CA ALA A 248 8.82 21.19 17.57
C ALA A 248 9.75 22.30 18.05
N ALA A 249 9.76 22.52 19.36
CA ALA A 249 10.65 23.48 19.97
C ALA A 249 12.10 22.98 19.96
N LYS A 250 13.06 23.90 19.87
CA LYS A 250 14.47 23.59 20.06
C LYS A 250 14.65 23.08 21.50
N ARG A 251 15.23 21.90 21.67
CA ARG A 251 15.59 21.45 23.03
C ARG A 251 16.58 22.46 23.61
N THR A 252 16.17 23.16 24.64
CA THR A 252 17.08 23.95 25.44
C THR A 252 17.87 22.97 26.32
N PRO A 253 19.19 23.10 26.43
CA PRO A 253 20.02 22.21 27.23
C PRO A 253 19.68 22.27 28.72
#